data_3ce2646bbc2eff3399bfcb71db0113c3
#
_entry.id   3ce2646bbc2eff3399bfcb71db0113c3
#
_cell.length_a   1.000
_cell.length_b   1.000
_cell.length_c   1.000
_cell.angle_alpha   90.00
_cell.angle_beta   90.00
_cell.angle_gamma   90.00
#
_symmetry.space_group_name_H-M   'P 1'
#
loop_
_entity.id
_entity.type
_entity.pdbx_description
1 polymer ?
#
loop_
_entity_poly.entity_id
_entity_poly.type
_entity_poly.pdbx_seq_one_letter_code
_entity_poly.pdbx_strand_id
1 'polypeptide(L)'
;MRLAILALLTGLGSHAVAADTQQLAAEGAALIPPFQQQLLETVKAAMQAGGPAKAVESCQLLAPQIAAQHSQAPWKIGRTALKVRNPANAPDAWERTVLERFAARAAAGEPVAGLQHAEVVNGEFRLMKAIPTGEPCLACHGQQIKPELAAVIDQRYPQDQARGFALGELRGAFTLRRALDE
;
A
#
# COMPACT_ATOMS: atom_id res chain seq x y z
N MET A 1 -34.45 -33.34 45.03
CA MET A 1 -33.14 -33.09 44.36
C MET A 1 -33.40 -32.77 42.91
N ARG A 2 -33.28 -31.48 42.52
CA ARG A 2 -33.40 -31.02 41.12
C ARG A 2 -32.00 -30.67 40.65
N LEU A 3 -31.45 -31.47 39.76
CA LEU A 3 -30.18 -31.16 39.06
C LEU A 3 -30.45 -30.04 38.04
N ALA A 4 -29.79 -28.90 38.20
CA ALA A 4 -29.70 -27.87 37.20
C ALA A 4 -28.56 -28.23 36.23
N ILE A 5 -28.88 -28.52 34.96
CA ILE A 5 -27.91 -28.67 33.89
C ILE A 5 -27.60 -27.25 33.39
N LEU A 6 -26.41 -26.78 33.70
CA LEU A 6 -25.88 -25.51 33.18
C LEU A 6 -25.31 -25.79 31.79
N ALA A 7 -26.00 -25.34 30.76
CA ALA A 7 -25.52 -25.43 29.40
C ALA A 7 -24.40 -24.40 29.15
N LEU A 8 -23.14 -24.86 28.98
CA LEU A 8 -22.04 -24.05 28.47
C LEU A 8 -22.18 -23.94 26.94
N LEU A 9 -22.77 -22.87 26.46
CA LEU A 9 -22.78 -22.48 25.05
C LEU A 9 -21.95 -21.20 24.92
N THR A 10 -20.64 -21.32 24.70
CA THR A 10 -19.83 -20.14 24.37
C THR A 10 -18.59 -20.51 23.55
N GLY A 11 -18.41 -19.90 22.40
CA GLY A 11 -17.08 -19.64 21.90
C GLY A 11 -16.64 -20.19 20.54
N LEU A 12 -17.49 -20.79 19.71
CA LEU A 12 -17.07 -21.30 18.41
C LEU A 12 -17.04 -20.22 17.29
N GLY A 13 -17.82 -19.15 17.39
CA GLY A 13 -17.93 -18.14 16.33
C GLY A 13 -16.70 -17.23 16.18
N SER A 14 -16.07 -16.84 17.27
CA SER A 14 -14.96 -15.85 17.23
C SER A 14 -13.66 -16.43 16.66
N HIS A 15 -13.44 -17.71 16.75
CA HIS A 15 -12.22 -18.36 16.25
C HIS A 15 -12.28 -18.59 14.74
N ALA A 16 -13.44 -18.87 14.17
CA ALA A 16 -13.62 -19.04 12.74
C ALA A 16 -13.39 -17.72 11.98
N VAL A 17 -13.97 -16.62 12.41
CA VAL A 17 -13.80 -15.30 11.77
C VAL A 17 -12.33 -14.82 11.82
N ALA A 18 -11.64 -15.06 12.94
CA ALA A 18 -10.22 -14.70 13.05
C ALA A 18 -9.32 -15.54 12.13
N ALA A 19 -9.60 -16.82 11.98
CA ALA A 19 -8.88 -17.72 11.08
C ALA A 19 -9.06 -17.28 9.61
N ASP A 20 -10.28 -16.97 9.19
CA ASP A 20 -10.59 -16.47 7.85
C ASP A 20 -9.87 -15.15 7.54
N THR A 21 -9.85 -14.22 8.49
CA THR A 21 -9.16 -12.93 8.34
C THR A 21 -7.63 -13.12 8.19
N GLN A 22 -7.04 -14.06 8.94
CA GLN A 22 -5.61 -14.36 8.83
C GLN A 22 -5.27 -15.01 7.48
N GLN A 23 -6.11 -15.92 7.00
CA GLN A 23 -5.95 -16.54 5.69
C GLN A 23 -6.05 -15.49 4.57
N LEU A 24 -7.06 -14.62 4.60
CA LEU A 24 -7.23 -13.53 3.64
C LEU A 24 -6.04 -12.55 3.67
N ALA A 25 -5.49 -12.27 4.85
CA ALA A 25 -4.29 -11.44 4.97
C ALA A 25 -3.07 -12.09 4.31
N ALA A 26 -2.89 -13.39 4.45
CA ALA A 26 -1.82 -14.15 3.80
C ALA A 26 -2.00 -14.18 2.27
N GLU A 27 -3.22 -14.45 1.78
CA GLU A 27 -3.56 -14.42 0.36
C GLU A 27 -3.28 -13.04 -0.25
N GLY A 28 -3.80 -11.98 0.37
CA GLY A 28 -3.57 -10.61 -0.09
C GLY A 28 -2.09 -10.23 -0.07
N ALA A 29 -1.37 -10.56 1.00
CA ALA A 29 0.07 -10.28 1.10
C ALA A 29 0.88 -10.96 -0.01
N ALA A 30 0.47 -12.16 -0.46
CA ALA A 30 1.14 -12.88 -1.55
C ALA A 30 1.01 -12.19 -2.92
N LEU A 31 0.03 -11.29 -3.10
CA LEU A 31 -0.15 -10.52 -4.34
C LEU A 31 0.81 -9.32 -4.42
N ILE A 32 1.38 -8.88 -3.31
CA ILE A 32 2.22 -7.68 -3.26
C ILE A 32 3.56 -7.86 -4.00
N PRO A 33 4.34 -8.96 -3.79
CA PRO A 33 5.65 -9.09 -4.41
C PRO A 33 5.63 -9.02 -5.94
N PRO A 34 4.78 -9.75 -6.68
CA PRO A 34 4.76 -9.67 -8.14
C PRO A 34 4.32 -8.28 -8.65
N PHE A 35 3.37 -7.63 -7.98
CA PHE A 35 2.96 -6.25 -8.29
C PHE A 35 4.10 -5.25 -8.08
N GLN A 36 4.78 -5.32 -6.94
CA GLN A 36 5.93 -4.49 -6.63
C GLN A 36 7.07 -4.71 -7.62
N GLN A 37 7.39 -5.96 -7.94
CA GLN A 37 8.45 -6.32 -8.86
C GLN A 37 8.20 -5.71 -10.24
N GLN A 38 7.01 -5.86 -10.82
CA GLN A 38 6.69 -5.29 -12.13
C GLN A 38 6.80 -3.77 -12.15
N LEU A 39 6.37 -3.08 -11.07
CA LEU A 39 6.55 -1.64 -10.95
C LEU A 39 8.02 -1.24 -10.93
N LEU A 40 8.86 -1.94 -10.17
CA LEU A 40 10.30 -1.66 -10.07
C LEU A 40 11.02 -1.94 -11.38
N GLU A 41 10.71 -3.03 -12.05
CA GLU A 41 11.27 -3.37 -13.37
C GLU A 41 10.90 -2.33 -14.42
N THR A 42 9.65 -1.85 -14.42
CA THR A 42 9.20 -0.77 -15.31
C THR A 42 9.99 0.53 -15.09
N VAL A 43 10.18 0.92 -13.81
CA VAL A 43 11.01 2.09 -13.47
C VAL A 43 12.46 1.88 -13.90
N LYS A 44 13.04 0.72 -13.63
CA LYS A 44 14.44 0.38 -13.99
C LYS A 44 14.63 0.41 -15.51
N ALA A 45 13.74 -0.19 -16.27
CA ALA A 45 13.80 -0.18 -17.73
C ALA A 45 13.69 1.25 -18.29
N ALA A 46 12.80 2.07 -17.76
CA ALA A 46 12.66 3.46 -18.17
C ALA A 46 13.90 4.31 -17.81
N MET A 47 14.50 4.08 -16.63
CA MET A 47 15.76 4.70 -16.24
C MET A 47 16.89 4.36 -17.19
N GLN A 48 16.99 3.11 -17.64
CA GLN A 48 17.99 2.67 -18.61
C GLN A 48 17.74 3.25 -20.01
N ALA A 49 16.48 3.40 -20.41
CA ALA A 49 16.10 3.88 -21.74
C ALA A 49 16.23 5.41 -21.94
N GLY A 50 16.11 6.20 -20.86
CA GLY A 50 16.11 7.67 -20.99
C GLY A 50 16.24 8.40 -19.65
N GLY A 51 16.78 7.74 -18.63
CA GLY A 51 17.05 8.34 -17.34
C GLY A 51 15.80 8.69 -16.50
N PRO A 52 15.97 9.54 -15.47
CA PRO A 52 14.90 9.83 -14.51
C PRO A 52 13.66 10.48 -15.13
N ALA A 53 13.82 11.34 -16.13
CA ALA A 53 12.69 11.97 -16.82
C ALA A 53 11.79 10.93 -17.51
N LYS A 54 12.41 9.95 -18.19
CA LYS A 54 11.67 8.85 -18.83
C LYS A 54 10.99 7.95 -17.80
N ALA A 55 11.63 7.74 -16.64
CA ALA A 55 11.01 6.99 -15.54
C ALA A 55 9.77 7.70 -14.98
N VAL A 56 9.77 9.02 -14.82
CA VAL A 56 8.61 9.81 -14.38
C VAL A 56 7.44 9.67 -15.36
N GLU A 57 7.73 9.79 -16.68
CA GLU A 57 6.73 9.58 -17.74
C GLU A 57 6.14 8.18 -17.71
N SER A 58 6.99 7.16 -17.63
CA SER A 58 6.57 5.76 -17.56
C SER A 58 5.73 5.47 -16.31
N CYS A 59 6.08 6.03 -15.15
CA CYS A 59 5.27 5.90 -13.93
C CYS A 59 3.87 6.51 -14.10
N GLN A 60 3.74 7.63 -14.81
CA GLN A 60 2.45 8.25 -15.06
C GLN A 60 1.53 7.37 -15.90
N LEU A 61 2.07 6.77 -16.96
CA LEU A 61 1.31 6.02 -17.94
C LEU A 61 1.09 4.56 -17.53
N LEU A 62 2.13 3.89 -17.03
CA LEU A 62 2.13 2.45 -16.86
C LEU A 62 1.74 1.99 -15.45
N ALA A 63 2.01 2.78 -14.40
CA ALA A 63 1.69 2.33 -13.05
C ALA A 63 0.19 2.07 -12.81
N PRO A 64 -0.77 2.86 -13.37
CA PRO A 64 -2.19 2.55 -13.28
C PRO A 64 -2.56 1.27 -14.04
N GLN A 65 -1.93 1.02 -15.20
CA GLN A 65 -2.16 -0.18 -16.01
C GLN A 65 -1.65 -1.44 -15.28
N ILE A 66 -0.48 -1.36 -14.66
CA ILE A 66 0.08 -2.45 -13.85
C ILE A 66 -0.84 -2.75 -12.67
N ALA A 67 -1.37 -1.73 -11.98
CA ALA A 67 -2.32 -1.93 -10.90
C ALA A 67 -3.60 -2.62 -11.39
N ALA A 68 -4.12 -2.24 -12.56
CA ALA A 68 -5.28 -2.88 -13.18
C ALA A 68 -5.00 -4.35 -13.57
N GLN A 69 -3.82 -4.65 -14.12
CA GLN A 69 -3.41 -6.01 -14.49
C GLN A 69 -3.31 -6.95 -13.28
N HIS A 70 -2.82 -6.43 -12.14
CA HIS A 70 -2.72 -7.19 -10.89
C HIS A 70 -4.03 -7.22 -10.09
N SER A 71 -5.02 -6.41 -10.44
CA SER A 71 -6.35 -6.39 -9.84
C SER A 71 -7.25 -7.43 -10.51
N GLN A 72 -7.03 -8.71 -10.17
CA GLN A 72 -7.84 -9.81 -10.67
C GLN A 72 -8.86 -10.24 -9.62
N ALA A 73 -10.13 -10.33 -10.04
CA ALA A 73 -11.22 -10.74 -9.15
C ALA A 73 -10.86 -12.03 -8.36
N PRO A 74 -11.18 -12.10 -7.07
CA PRO A 74 -11.93 -11.11 -6.27
C PRO A 74 -11.10 -9.96 -5.69
N TRP A 75 -9.79 -9.89 -5.99
CA TRP A 75 -8.86 -8.93 -5.40
C TRP A 75 -8.69 -7.65 -6.23
N LYS A 76 -8.58 -6.53 -5.55
CA LYS A 76 -8.06 -5.26 -6.11
C LYS A 76 -6.80 -4.88 -5.36
N ILE A 77 -5.76 -4.46 -6.10
CA ILE A 77 -4.48 -4.03 -5.54
C ILE A 77 -4.08 -2.66 -6.08
N GLY A 78 -3.50 -1.83 -5.21
CA GLY A 78 -3.01 -0.53 -5.56
C GLY A 78 -1.97 -0.02 -4.57
N ARG A 79 -1.70 1.27 -4.65
CA ARG A 79 -0.82 1.99 -3.70
C ARG A 79 -1.47 3.30 -3.31
N THR A 80 -1.31 3.66 -2.04
CA THR A 80 -1.80 4.92 -1.48
C THR A 80 -0.73 5.55 -0.58
N ALA A 81 -0.85 6.83 -0.29
CA ALA A 81 0.07 7.55 0.59
C ALA A 81 -0.56 8.83 1.13
N LEU A 82 -0.04 9.33 2.27
CA LEU A 82 -0.41 10.65 2.78
C LEU A 82 0.09 11.78 1.87
N LYS A 83 1.30 11.61 1.30
CA LYS A 83 1.90 12.51 0.32
C LYS A 83 1.91 11.82 -1.04
N VAL A 84 0.93 12.11 -1.88
CA VAL A 84 0.76 11.47 -3.19
C VAL A 84 1.47 12.25 -4.31
N ARG A 85 1.97 11.53 -5.31
CA ARG A 85 2.41 12.11 -6.59
C ARG A 85 1.24 12.17 -7.57
N ASN A 86 0.54 11.07 -7.74
CA ASN A 86 -0.67 11.01 -8.54
C ASN A 86 -1.89 11.16 -7.62
N PRO A 87 -2.74 12.19 -7.78
CA PRO A 87 -3.95 12.37 -6.97
C PRO A 87 -4.90 11.17 -6.98
N ALA A 88 -4.90 10.37 -8.04
CA ALA A 88 -5.70 9.13 -8.11
C ALA A 88 -5.30 8.07 -7.06
N ASN A 89 -4.13 8.21 -6.45
CA ASN A 89 -3.67 7.36 -5.35
C ASN A 89 -3.93 7.96 -3.96
N ALA A 90 -4.76 9.01 -3.87
CA ALA A 90 -5.13 9.58 -2.58
C ALA A 90 -5.85 8.55 -1.72
N PRO A 91 -5.56 8.50 -0.41
CA PRO A 91 -6.19 7.54 0.49
C PRO A 91 -7.67 7.86 0.70
N ASP A 92 -8.50 6.83 0.76
CA ASP A 92 -9.83 6.97 1.34
C ASP A 92 -9.76 7.20 2.87
N ALA A 93 -10.90 7.38 3.54
CA ALA A 93 -10.94 7.69 4.97
C ALA A 93 -10.31 6.57 5.84
N TRP A 94 -10.55 5.31 5.49
CA TRP A 94 -9.97 4.17 6.20
C TRP A 94 -8.46 4.06 5.94
N GLU A 95 -8.03 4.14 4.69
CA GLU A 95 -6.61 4.11 4.31
C GLU A 95 -5.82 5.23 4.98
N ARG A 96 -6.39 6.43 5.03
CA ARG A 96 -5.79 7.57 5.73
C ARG A 96 -5.56 7.26 7.21
N THR A 97 -6.57 6.74 7.89
CA THR A 97 -6.46 6.34 9.31
C THR A 97 -5.35 5.31 9.51
N VAL A 98 -5.24 4.30 8.63
CA VAL A 98 -4.20 3.28 8.70
C VAL A 98 -2.81 3.87 8.43
N LEU A 99 -2.68 4.75 7.42
CA LEU A 99 -1.41 5.44 7.12
C LEU A 99 -0.95 6.32 8.27
N GLU A 100 -1.85 7.04 8.92
CA GLU A 100 -1.54 7.87 10.09
C GLU A 100 -1.06 7.01 11.28
N ARG A 101 -1.68 5.84 11.50
CA ARG A 101 -1.20 4.85 12.49
C ARG A 101 0.19 4.33 12.13
N PHE A 102 0.46 4.03 10.87
CA PHE A 102 1.78 3.60 10.42
C PHE A 102 2.81 4.70 10.64
N ALA A 103 2.49 5.96 10.34
CA ALA A 103 3.36 7.09 10.57
C ALA A 103 3.68 7.28 12.07
N ALA A 104 2.69 7.16 12.94
CA ALA A 104 2.87 7.24 14.39
C ALA A 104 3.76 6.11 14.93
N ARG A 105 3.57 4.87 14.47
CA ARG A 105 4.39 3.70 14.84
C ARG A 105 5.84 3.86 14.35
N ALA A 106 6.02 4.33 13.12
CA ALA A 106 7.34 4.61 12.57
C ALA A 106 8.06 5.71 13.36
N ALA A 107 7.36 6.78 13.74
CA ALA A 107 7.90 7.85 14.58
C ALA A 107 8.29 7.36 15.99
N ALA A 108 7.62 6.30 16.48
CA ALA A 108 7.98 5.62 17.74
C ALA A 108 9.16 4.62 17.57
N GLY A 109 9.78 4.54 16.39
CA GLY A 109 10.95 3.71 16.10
C GLY A 109 10.65 2.31 15.57
N GLU A 110 9.39 2.00 15.25
CA GLU A 110 9.05 0.70 14.68
C GLU A 110 9.48 0.64 13.19
N PRO A 111 10.13 -0.45 12.74
CA PRO A 111 10.55 -0.59 11.35
C PRO A 111 9.37 -0.55 10.39
N VAL A 112 9.37 0.39 9.44
CA VAL A 112 8.28 0.59 8.46
C VAL A 112 8.00 -0.67 7.66
N ALA A 113 9.00 -1.44 7.27
CA ALA A 113 8.85 -2.65 6.46
C ALA A 113 7.98 -3.74 7.12
N GLY A 114 7.89 -3.72 8.47
CA GLY A 114 7.06 -4.66 9.25
C GLY A 114 5.60 -4.23 9.40
N LEU A 115 5.27 -2.97 9.10
CA LEU A 115 3.94 -2.43 9.36
C LEU A 115 2.90 -2.99 8.39
N GLN A 116 1.89 -3.63 8.94
CA GLN A 116 0.75 -4.17 8.21
C GLN A 116 -0.52 -3.99 9.04
N HIS A 117 -1.65 -3.81 8.38
CA HIS A 117 -2.96 -3.78 9.01
C HIS A 117 -3.99 -4.44 8.09
N ALA A 118 -4.81 -5.33 8.65
CA ALA A 118 -5.90 -5.99 7.96
C ALA A 118 -7.17 -5.92 8.79
N GLU A 119 -8.31 -5.69 8.14
CA GLU A 119 -9.59 -5.50 8.79
C GLU A 119 -10.73 -5.80 7.82
N VAL A 120 -11.85 -6.28 8.32
CA VAL A 120 -13.11 -6.36 7.57
C VAL A 120 -13.92 -5.10 7.83
N VAL A 121 -14.24 -4.36 6.78
CA VAL A 121 -14.96 -3.08 6.84
C VAL A 121 -16.11 -3.12 5.85
N ASN A 122 -17.34 -3.03 6.35
CA ASN A 122 -18.57 -2.98 5.52
C ASN A 122 -18.66 -4.11 4.48
N GLY A 123 -18.37 -5.36 4.87
CA GLY A 123 -18.43 -6.52 3.98
C GLY A 123 -17.24 -6.64 3.01
N GLU A 124 -16.21 -5.80 3.17
CA GLU A 124 -14.99 -5.86 2.37
C GLU A 124 -13.78 -6.16 3.27
N PHE A 125 -13.00 -7.18 2.94
CA PHE A 125 -11.69 -7.38 3.55
C PHE A 125 -10.70 -6.38 2.96
N ARG A 126 -9.97 -5.69 3.83
CA ARG A 126 -8.99 -4.67 3.48
C ARG A 126 -7.65 -4.96 4.13
N LEU A 127 -6.59 -4.86 3.35
CA LEU A 127 -5.21 -5.06 3.79
C LEU A 127 -4.34 -3.89 3.33
N MET A 128 -3.56 -3.35 4.25
CA MET A 128 -2.49 -2.41 3.90
C MET A 128 -1.14 -2.91 4.41
N LYS A 129 -0.11 -2.78 3.59
CA LYS A 129 1.29 -3.04 3.95
C LYS A 129 2.13 -1.82 3.63
N ALA A 130 2.83 -1.31 4.63
CA ALA A 130 3.67 -0.12 4.50
C ALA A 130 4.80 -0.30 3.49
N ILE A 131 5.14 0.78 2.81
CA ILE A 131 6.25 0.87 1.85
C ILE A 131 7.30 1.78 2.46
N PRO A 132 8.48 1.28 2.86
CA PRO A 132 9.58 2.13 3.27
C PRO A 132 10.21 2.84 2.07
N THR A 133 10.75 4.02 2.31
CA THR A 133 11.55 4.74 1.31
C THR A 133 12.93 4.08 1.19
N GLY A 134 13.21 3.47 0.04
CA GLY A 134 14.52 2.89 -0.27
C GLY A 134 15.47 3.90 -0.94
N GLU A 135 16.76 3.59 -1.02
CA GLU A 135 17.73 4.46 -1.71
C GLU A 135 17.32 4.82 -3.15
N PRO A 136 16.87 3.88 -4.01
CA PRO A 136 16.45 4.23 -5.38
C PRO A 136 15.28 5.22 -5.42
N CYS A 137 14.46 5.28 -4.37
CA CYS A 137 13.31 6.18 -4.30
C CYS A 137 13.73 7.65 -4.14
N LEU A 138 14.87 7.90 -3.49
CA LEU A 138 15.33 9.23 -3.12
C LEU A 138 15.64 10.12 -4.33
N ALA A 139 16.01 9.55 -5.46
CA ALA A 139 16.26 10.30 -6.69
C ALA A 139 15.05 11.14 -7.13
N CYS A 140 13.84 10.61 -6.92
CA CYS A 140 12.57 11.23 -7.33
C CYS A 140 11.68 11.67 -6.17
N HIS A 141 11.94 11.17 -4.95
CA HIS A 141 11.09 11.40 -3.77
C HIS A 141 11.86 11.99 -2.58
N GLY A 142 13.18 12.12 -2.68
CA GLY A 142 14.04 12.60 -1.61
C GLY A 142 13.94 14.10 -1.34
N GLN A 143 14.78 14.55 -0.42
CA GLN A 143 14.87 15.97 -0.03
C GLN A 143 15.63 16.80 -1.07
N GLN A 144 16.52 16.17 -1.86
CA GLN A 144 17.36 16.83 -2.85
C GLN A 144 17.12 16.21 -4.23
N ILE A 145 16.06 16.64 -4.88
CA ILE A 145 15.76 16.26 -6.27
C ILE A 145 16.49 17.23 -7.19
N LYS A 146 17.20 16.70 -8.21
CA LYS A 146 17.89 17.54 -9.19
C LYS A 146 16.91 18.50 -9.87
N PRO A 147 17.27 19.79 -10.07
CA PRO A 147 16.34 20.81 -10.59
C PRO A 147 15.68 20.43 -11.92
N GLU A 148 16.45 19.84 -12.84
CA GLU A 148 15.93 19.40 -14.12
C GLU A 148 14.89 18.28 -13.99
N LEU A 149 15.06 17.38 -13.03
CA LEU A 149 14.08 16.32 -12.74
C LEU A 149 12.86 16.87 -12.00
N ALA A 150 13.06 17.83 -11.08
CA ALA A 150 11.97 18.50 -10.39
C ALA A 150 11.03 19.18 -11.39
N ALA A 151 11.59 19.88 -12.39
CA ALA A 151 10.82 20.54 -13.44
C ALA A 151 9.98 19.53 -14.28
N VAL A 152 10.53 18.36 -14.60
CA VAL A 152 9.77 17.29 -15.28
C VAL A 152 8.65 16.76 -14.40
N ILE A 153 8.92 16.55 -13.10
CA ILE A 153 7.89 16.11 -12.15
C ILE A 153 6.78 17.16 -12.04
N ASP A 154 7.11 18.45 -11.91
CA ASP A 154 6.13 19.53 -11.81
C ASP A 154 5.24 19.61 -13.05
N GLN A 155 5.82 19.42 -14.22
CA GLN A 155 5.07 19.40 -15.47
C GLN A 155 4.11 18.21 -15.56
N ARG A 156 4.56 17.01 -15.16
CA ARG A 156 3.79 15.77 -15.28
C ARG A 156 2.79 15.57 -14.15
N TYR A 157 3.10 16.10 -12.99
CA TYR A 157 2.30 15.97 -11.75
C TYR A 157 2.19 17.33 -11.04
N PRO A 158 1.35 18.25 -11.55
CA PRO A 158 1.25 19.62 -10.99
C PRO A 158 0.81 19.67 -9.51
N GLN A 159 0.25 18.55 -9.00
CA GLN A 159 -0.20 18.42 -7.61
C GLN A 159 0.70 17.49 -6.79
N ASP A 160 1.96 17.27 -7.24
CA ASP A 160 2.89 16.37 -6.55
C ASP A 160 3.21 16.82 -5.12
N GLN A 161 2.91 15.97 -4.16
CA GLN A 161 3.26 16.13 -2.75
C GLN A 161 4.35 15.13 -2.30
N ALA A 162 4.75 14.20 -3.16
CA ALA A 162 5.58 13.06 -2.80
C ALA A 162 7.07 13.37 -2.84
N ARG A 163 7.51 14.37 -2.06
CA ARG A 163 8.91 14.82 -1.94
C ARG A 163 9.33 14.98 -0.49
N GLY A 164 10.64 15.09 -0.26
CA GLY A 164 11.22 15.36 1.04
C GLY A 164 11.32 14.15 1.94
N PHE A 165 11.31 12.94 1.38
CA PHE A 165 11.49 11.71 2.17
C PHE A 165 12.95 11.44 2.45
N ALA A 166 13.23 10.90 3.65
CA ALA A 166 14.51 10.30 4.03
C ALA A 166 14.45 8.77 3.86
N LEU A 167 15.64 8.15 3.86
CA LEU A 167 15.77 6.70 3.81
C LEU A 167 15.05 6.05 5.01
N GLY A 168 14.27 5.01 4.74
CA GLY A 168 13.52 4.27 5.77
C GLY A 168 12.18 4.89 6.15
N GLU A 169 11.89 6.15 5.81
CA GLU A 169 10.61 6.79 6.10
C GLU A 169 9.44 6.12 5.38
N LEU A 170 8.24 6.27 5.95
CA LEU A 170 7.00 5.79 5.37
C LEU A 170 6.71 6.52 4.04
N ARG A 171 6.91 5.83 2.91
CA ARG A 171 6.59 6.37 1.59
C ARG A 171 5.09 6.28 1.28
N GLY A 172 4.42 5.31 1.83
CA GLY A 172 3.03 4.99 1.61
C GLY A 172 2.73 3.54 1.96
N ALA A 173 1.71 2.97 1.33
CA ALA A 173 1.37 1.56 1.52
C ALA A 173 0.85 0.94 0.22
N PHE A 174 1.06 -0.36 0.05
CA PHE A 174 0.20 -1.19 -0.79
C PHE A 174 -1.16 -1.27 -0.12
N THR A 175 -2.22 -1.20 -0.90
CA THR A 175 -3.60 -1.34 -0.45
C THR A 175 -4.29 -2.41 -1.27
N LEU A 176 -4.92 -3.35 -0.59
CA LEU A 176 -5.66 -4.45 -1.20
C LEU A 176 -7.06 -4.51 -0.60
N ARG A 177 -8.01 -4.91 -1.42
CA ARG A 177 -9.38 -5.13 -1.00
C ARG A 177 -10.01 -6.28 -1.76
N ARG A 178 -10.90 -6.98 -1.08
CA ARG A 178 -11.69 -8.10 -1.58
C ARG A 178 -13.09 -8.01 -0.98
N ALA A 179 -14.12 -7.95 -1.83
CA ALA A 179 -15.50 -8.11 -1.35
C ALA A 179 -15.65 -9.50 -0.73
N LEU A 180 -16.34 -9.59 0.38
CA LEU A 180 -16.73 -10.85 0.99
C LEU A 180 -18.15 -11.15 0.53
N ASP A 181 -18.35 -12.37 0.00
CA ASP A 181 -19.68 -12.85 -0.34
C ASP A 181 -20.52 -12.96 0.94
N GLU A 182 -21.79 -12.52 0.89
CA GLU A 182 -22.75 -12.64 1.98
C GLU A 182 -23.18 -14.10 2.19
#